data_3a20921c96f0032d4ae09fef726f2fa4
#
_entry.id   3a20921c96f0032d4ae09fef726f2fa4
#
_cell.length_a   1.000
_cell.length_b   1.000
_cell.length_c   1.000
_cell.angle_alpha   90.00
_cell.angle_beta   90.00
_cell.angle_gamma   90.00
#
_symmetry.space_group_name_H-M   'P 1'
#
loop_
_entity.id
_entity.type
_entity.pdbx_description
1 polymer ?
#
loop_
_entity_poly.entity_id
_entity_poly.type
_entity_poly.pdbx_seq_one_letter_code
_entity_poly.pdbx_strand_id
1 'polypeptide(L)'
;GEPVYLYLLIILPILVGLYLYSNYRRRKKIAQYGDPELLAHLMPDVSKYRPDVKFWLVFAALAMVIFMLARPQFGSKMETVKRQGVETVVALDISNSMLAQDVTPSRLEKSKKLISRLVETFNNDKVAMIVFAGEAFTQLPITSDYISAKMFLETINPSLISTQGTDIAGAINLAMKSFTPNEGVGRAIVLITDGENHEGGAVEAAQEAAKKGVRVFVLGVGSPDGAPIPAEGTNEFRRDKDGNVIVTRLNEQMCQEIAKAGNGIYVRVDNTNNAERALNAEISKLAKADVETQVFTEFDEQFQVLAWLALILLAADLMLLERKNPLFKNIKLFKQN
;
A
#
# COMPACT_ATOMS: atom_id res chain seq x y z
N GLY A 1 19.38 10.89 -2.18
CA GLY A 1 20.50 10.01 -1.94
C GLY A 1 21.31 10.36 -0.70
N GLU A 2 22.56 10.06 -0.74
CA GLU A 2 23.49 10.18 0.39
C GLU A 2 24.40 11.42 0.23
N PRO A 3 24.00 12.62 0.69
CA PRO A 3 24.74 13.87 0.45
C PRO A 3 26.10 13.89 1.15
N VAL A 4 26.34 13.02 2.13
CA VAL A 4 27.61 12.92 2.86
C VAL A 4 28.80 12.67 1.93
N TYR A 5 28.61 11.93 0.84
CA TYR A 5 29.67 11.66 -0.12
C TYR A 5 30.14 12.91 -0.91
N LEU A 6 29.33 13.98 -0.94
CA LEU A 6 29.77 15.24 -1.55
C LEU A 6 30.95 15.89 -0.82
N TYR A 7 31.17 15.57 0.46
CA TYR A 7 32.39 16.03 1.14
C TYR A 7 33.70 15.51 0.51
N LEU A 8 33.62 14.37 -0.21
CA LEU A 8 34.78 13.86 -0.97
C LEU A 8 35.20 14.79 -2.11
N LEU A 9 34.36 15.75 -2.53
CA LEU A 9 34.77 16.78 -3.48
C LEU A 9 35.94 17.65 -2.97
N ILE A 10 36.17 17.71 -1.66
CA ILE A 10 37.34 18.41 -1.07
C ILE A 10 38.67 17.78 -1.50
N ILE A 11 38.66 16.49 -1.89
CA ILE A 11 39.85 15.81 -2.40
C ILE A 11 40.26 16.35 -3.77
N LEU A 12 39.32 16.82 -4.57
CA LEU A 12 39.61 17.32 -5.92
C LEU A 12 40.57 18.53 -5.95
N PRO A 13 40.33 19.63 -5.21
CA PRO A 13 41.28 20.74 -5.18
C PRO A 13 42.65 20.35 -4.58
N ILE A 14 42.69 19.39 -3.64
CA ILE A 14 43.95 18.89 -3.10
C ILE A 14 44.74 18.16 -4.19
N LEU A 15 44.10 17.30 -5.01
CA LEU A 15 44.73 16.62 -6.13
C LEU A 15 45.24 17.60 -7.18
N VAL A 16 44.50 18.66 -7.50
CA VAL A 16 44.95 19.72 -8.41
C VAL A 16 46.19 20.43 -7.84
N GLY A 17 46.16 20.77 -6.55
CA GLY A 17 47.29 21.40 -5.87
C GLY A 17 48.55 20.51 -5.91
N LEU A 18 48.42 19.23 -5.63
CA LEU A 18 49.52 18.25 -5.71
C LEU A 18 50.06 18.10 -7.15
N TYR A 19 49.15 18.07 -8.12
CA TYR A 19 49.52 18.00 -9.53
C TYR A 19 50.33 19.23 -9.98
N LEU A 20 49.85 20.43 -9.68
CA LEU A 20 50.55 21.70 -9.98
C LEU A 20 51.90 21.76 -9.31
N TYR A 21 52.00 21.38 -8.03
CA TYR A 21 53.23 21.29 -7.31
C TYR A 21 54.24 20.31 -7.90
N SER A 22 53.74 19.11 -8.25
CA SER A 22 54.55 18.06 -8.90
C SER A 22 55.09 18.54 -10.25
N ASN A 23 54.25 19.20 -11.06
CA ASN A 23 54.61 19.72 -12.36
C ASN A 23 55.62 20.89 -12.25
N TYR A 24 55.43 21.77 -11.23
CA TYR A 24 56.39 22.83 -10.91
C TYR A 24 57.76 22.24 -10.54
N ARG A 25 57.81 21.26 -9.63
CA ARG A 25 59.02 20.58 -9.23
C ARG A 25 59.69 19.86 -10.41
N ARG A 26 58.93 19.20 -11.26
CA ARG A 26 59.43 18.53 -12.46
C ARG A 26 60.13 19.54 -13.41
N ARG A 27 59.44 20.66 -13.69
CA ARG A 27 60.01 21.74 -14.53
C ARG A 27 61.30 22.29 -13.96
N LYS A 28 61.34 22.54 -12.64
CA LYS A 28 62.54 23.04 -11.93
C LYS A 28 63.71 22.04 -12.00
N LYS A 29 63.42 20.74 -11.83
CA LYS A 29 64.45 19.70 -11.97
C LYS A 29 64.99 19.61 -13.41
N ILE A 30 64.13 19.65 -14.42
CA ILE A 30 64.54 19.59 -15.82
C ILE A 30 65.46 20.80 -16.15
N ALA A 31 65.13 22.00 -15.67
CA ALA A 31 65.95 23.18 -15.88
C ALA A 31 67.30 23.12 -15.21
N GLN A 32 67.47 22.25 -14.17
CA GLN A 32 68.79 22.00 -13.53
C GLN A 32 69.71 21.06 -14.34
N TYR A 33 69.15 20.23 -15.21
CA TYR A 33 69.90 19.26 -16.01
C TYR A 33 70.39 19.83 -17.34
N GLY A 34 69.88 20.96 -17.79
CA GLY A 34 70.29 21.60 -19.02
C GLY A 34 69.21 22.42 -19.70
N ASP A 35 69.50 22.93 -20.87
CA ASP A 35 68.55 23.70 -21.65
C ASP A 35 67.33 22.84 -22.05
N PRO A 36 66.09 23.29 -21.69
CA PRO A 36 64.86 22.53 -22.00
C PRO A 36 64.65 22.22 -23.50
N GLU A 37 65.14 23.06 -24.40
CA GLU A 37 65.03 22.88 -25.83
C GLU A 37 65.91 21.72 -26.32
N LEU A 38 67.16 21.64 -25.84
CA LEU A 38 68.07 20.52 -26.15
C LEU A 38 67.57 19.19 -25.57
N LEU A 39 67.03 19.19 -24.38
CA LEU A 39 66.39 18.01 -23.74
C LEU A 39 65.16 17.54 -24.50
N ALA A 40 64.37 18.44 -25.07
CA ALA A 40 63.22 18.08 -25.90
C ALA A 40 63.63 17.38 -27.18
N HIS A 41 64.76 17.70 -27.78
CA HIS A 41 65.30 17.01 -28.94
C HIS A 41 65.83 15.58 -28.62
N LEU A 42 66.27 15.37 -27.40
CA LEU A 42 66.75 14.05 -26.93
C LEU A 42 65.63 13.08 -26.58
N MET A 43 64.40 13.60 -26.39
CA MET A 43 63.23 12.80 -26.03
C MET A 43 62.05 13.03 -27.00
N PRO A 44 62.17 12.63 -28.28
CA PRO A 44 61.20 12.93 -29.33
C PRO A 44 59.82 12.20 -29.15
N ASP A 45 59.82 11.12 -28.35
CA ASP A 45 58.64 10.32 -28.11
C ASP A 45 57.81 10.78 -26.91
N VAL A 46 58.28 11.77 -26.12
CA VAL A 46 57.53 12.30 -25.00
C VAL A 46 56.65 13.44 -25.46
N SER A 47 55.37 13.34 -25.20
CA SER A 47 54.38 14.41 -25.50
C SER A 47 54.29 15.38 -24.35
N LYS A 48 54.30 16.69 -24.64
CA LYS A 48 54.12 17.77 -23.63
C LYS A 48 52.70 17.77 -23.06
N TYR A 49 51.68 17.40 -23.81
CA TYR A 49 50.26 17.56 -23.47
C TYR A 49 49.61 16.28 -22.94
N ARG A 50 50.12 15.11 -23.29
CA ARG A 50 49.47 13.85 -22.90
C ARG A 50 49.37 13.61 -21.39
N PRO A 51 50.40 13.93 -20.58
CA PRO A 51 50.27 13.80 -19.13
C PRO A 51 49.21 14.71 -18.52
N ASP A 52 49.06 15.92 -19.09
CA ASP A 52 48.04 16.87 -18.62
C ASP A 52 46.65 16.38 -18.98
N VAL A 53 46.43 15.92 -20.22
CA VAL A 53 45.15 15.35 -20.67
C VAL A 53 44.77 14.11 -19.83
N LYS A 54 45.76 13.25 -19.57
CA LYS A 54 45.56 12.06 -18.77
C LYS A 54 45.16 12.39 -17.33
N PHE A 55 45.81 13.34 -16.72
CA PHE A 55 45.42 13.84 -15.39
C PHE A 55 43.99 14.35 -15.36
N TRP A 56 43.58 15.16 -16.35
CA TRP A 56 42.24 15.72 -16.40
C TRP A 56 41.16 14.66 -16.68
N LEU A 57 41.46 13.61 -17.47
CA LEU A 57 40.56 12.51 -17.68
C LEU A 57 40.29 11.70 -16.40
N VAL A 58 41.36 11.36 -15.67
CA VAL A 58 41.26 10.65 -14.38
C VAL A 58 40.52 11.52 -13.36
N PHE A 59 40.85 12.83 -13.34
CA PHE A 59 40.20 13.79 -12.46
C PHE A 59 38.69 13.89 -12.73
N ALA A 60 38.29 13.99 -13.98
CA ALA A 60 36.89 14.01 -14.38
C ALA A 60 36.19 12.69 -14.03
N ALA A 61 36.83 11.55 -14.28
CA ALA A 61 36.31 10.25 -13.89
C ALA A 61 36.09 10.14 -12.37
N LEU A 62 37.06 10.62 -11.56
CA LEU A 62 36.95 10.64 -10.12
C LEU A 62 35.77 11.53 -9.65
N ALA A 63 35.62 12.71 -10.26
CA ALA A 63 34.49 13.59 -9.97
C ALA A 63 33.14 12.89 -10.26
N MET A 64 33.03 12.21 -11.41
CA MET A 64 31.81 11.45 -11.75
C MET A 64 31.54 10.31 -10.76
N VAL A 65 32.58 9.62 -10.27
CA VAL A 65 32.42 8.58 -9.24
C VAL A 65 31.93 9.17 -7.92
N ILE A 66 32.44 10.35 -7.52
CA ILE A 66 31.96 11.02 -6.29
C ILE A 66 30.46 11.40 -6.44
N PHE A 67 30.07 11.94 -7.60
CA PHE A 67 28.66 12.24 -7.87
C PHE A 67 27.79 10.97 -7.92
N MET A 68 28.32 9.88 -8.45
CA MET A 68 27.63 8.59 -8.47
C MET A 68 27.38 8.06 -7.04
N LEU A 69 28.38 8.19 -6.15
CA LEU A 69 28.24 7.80 -4.74
C LEU A 69 27.21 8.63 -3.97
N ALA A 70 27.04 9.90 -4.35
CA ALA A 70 26.02 10.78 -3.78
C ALA A 70 24.58 10.38 -4.18
N ARG A 71 24.40 9.42 -5.11
CA ARG A 71 23.11 8.89 -5.61
C ARG A 71 22.14 10.02 -5.94
N PRO A 72 22.37 10.82 -6.98
CA PRO A 72 21.43 11.86 -7.37
C PRO A 72 20.10 11.23 -7.76
N GLN A 73 19.04 11.64 -7.07
CA GLN A 73 17.67 11.17 -7.25
C GLN A 73 16.90 12.29 -7.97
N PHE A 74 16.41 12.01 -9.16
CA PHE A 74 15.61 12.95 -9.95
C PHE A 74 14.28 12.32 -10.32
N GLY A 75 13.19 13.02 -9.95
CA GLY A 75 11.83 12.63 -10.29
C GLY A 75 11.24 11.59 -9.31
N SER A 76 9.94 11.64 -9.16
CA SER A 76 9.15 10.56 -8.58
C SER A 76 8.52 9.78 -9.73
N LYS A 77 8.79 8.51 -9.86
CA LYS A 77 7.98 7.63 -10.70
C LYS A 77 6.68 7.35 -9.96
N MET A 78 5.58 7.81 -10.52
CA MET A 78 4.28 7.27 -10.18
C MET A 78 4.12 5.95 -10.92
N GLU A 79 4.23 4.85 -10.22
CA GLU A 79 3.92 3.54 -10.78
C GLU A 79 2.47 3.22 -10.46
N THR A 80 1.66 3.14 -11.50
CA THR A 80 0.26 2.71 -11.36
C THR A 80 0.25 1.20 -11.16
N VAL A 81 0.21 0.78 -9.90
CA VAL A 81 0.05 -0.65 -9.59
C VAL A 81 -1.42 -0.99 -9.73
N LYS A 82 -1.76 -1.75 -10.76
CA LYS A 82 -3.10 -2.33 -10.92
C LYS A 82 -3.31 -3.40 -9.85
N ARG A 83 -4.10 -3.10 -8.84
CA ARG A 83 -4.52 -4.06 -7.83
C ARG A 83 -5.95 -4.48 -8.11
N GLN A 84 -6.19 -5.79 -8.18
CA GLN A 84 -7.53 -6.36 -8.28
C GLN A 84 -8.09 -6.53 -6.87
N GLY A 85 -9.29 -6.07 -6.62
CA GLY A 85 -9.94 -6.19 -5.32
C GLY A 85 -11.45 -6.08 -5.39
N VAL A 86 -12.12 -6.45 -4.30
CA VAL A 86 -13.58 -6.33 -4.10
C VAL A 86 -13.83 -5.23 -3.06
N GLU A 87 -14.91 -4.48 -3.26
CA GLU A 87 -15.39 -3.54 -2.23
C GLU A 87 -16.45 -4.27 -1.38
N THR A 88 -16.16 -4.44 -0.09
CA THR A 88 -17.04 -5.12 0.86
C THR A 88 -17.50 -4.14 1.93
N VAL A 89 -18.81 -3.95 2.05
CA VAL A 89 -19.40 -3.18 3.15
C VAL A 89 -19.98 -4.16 4.17
N VAL A 90 -19.46 -4.15 5.38
CA VAL A 90 -19.96 -4.94 6.49
C VAL A 90 -20.98 -4.12 7.28
N ALA A 91 -22.22 -4.56 7.29
CA ALA A 91 -23.30 -3.97 8.09
C ALA A 91 -23.56 -4.86 9.32
N LEU A 92 -23.17 -4.35 10.48
CA LEU A 92 -23.26 -5.07 11.77
C LEU A 92 -24.42 -4.55 12.59
N ASP A 93 -25.32 -5.45 12.91
CA ASP A 93 -26.40 -5.22 13.86
C ASP A 93 -25.82 -5.06 15.28
N ILE A 94 -26.14 -3.96 15.93
CA ILE A 94 -25.78 -3.67 17.31
C ILE A 94 -26.98 -3.41 18.21
N SER A 95 -28.16 -3.86 17.78
CA SER A 95 -29.37 -3.84 18.60
C SER A 95 -29.20 -4.64 19.89
N ASN A 96 -30.06 -4.38 20.86
CA ASN A 96 -29.98 -5.03 22.17
C ASN A 96 -30.11 -6.56 22.10
N SER A 97 -30.79 -7.10 21.10
CA SER A 97 -30.92 -8.55 20.87
C SER A 97 -29.56 -9.22 20.60
N MET A 98 -28.60 -8.46 20.06
CA MET A 98 -27.23 -8.94 19.82
C MET A 98 -26.38 -9.13 21.09
N LEU A 99 -26.89 -8.71 22.26
CA LEU A 99 -26.29 -9.02 23.56
C LEU A 99 -26.62 -10.44 24.05
N ALA A 100 -27.57 -11.14 23.43
CA ALA A 100 -27.94 -12.51 23.79
C ALA A 100 -26.73 -13.45 23.71
N GLN A 101 -26.71 -14.47 24.60
CA GLN A 101 -25.56 -15.36 24.82
C GLN A 101 -25.80 -16.80 24.36
N ASP A 102 -26.73 -16.99 23.43
CA ASP A 102 -26.97 -18.29 22.78
C ASP A 102 -25.80 -18.71 21.87
N VAL A 103 -24.95 -17.73 21.49
CA VAL A 103 -23.66 -17.95 20.84
C VAL A 103 -22.56 -17.35 21.71
N THR A 104 -21.50 -18.13 21.99
CA THR A 104 -20.45 -17.72 22.93
C THR A 104 -19.43 -16.75 22.31
N PRO A 105 -19.10 -15.62 22.96
CA PRO A 105 -19.52 -15.16 24.29
C PRO A 105 -20.87 -14.41 24.27
N SER A 106 -21.20 -13.71 23.19
CA SER A 106 -22.48 -13.12 22.83
C SER A 106 -22.60 -13.04 21.31
N ARG A 107 -23.79 -12.80 20.76
CA ARG A 107 -23.99 -12.64 19.32
C ARG A 107 -23.09 -11.51 18.78
N LEU A 108 -23.03 -10.35 19.43
CA LEU A 108 -22.23 -9.20 19.04
C LEU A 108 -20.72 -9.52 19.06
N GLU A 109 -20.23 -10.06 20.17
CA GLU A 109 -18.79 -10.38 20.30
C GLU A 109 -18.35 -11.51 19.32
N LYS A 110 -19.23 -12.46 19.05
CA LYS A 110 -19.00 -13.48 18.02
C LYS A 110 -18.93 -12.87 16.63
N SER A 111 -19.83 -11.92 16.33
CA SER A 111 -19.86 -11.19 15.06
C SER A 111 -18.58 -10.34 14.88
N LYS A 112 -18.14 -9.63 15.92
CA LYS A 112 -16.87 -8.87 15.90
C LYS A 112 -15.67 -9.78 15.61
N LYS A 113 -15.57 -10.92 16.27
CA LYS A 113 -14.50 -11.91 16.00
C LYS A 113 -14.54 -12.44 14.56
N LEU A 114 -15.74 -12.69 14.02
CA LEU A 114 -15.90 -13.15 12.66
C LEU A 114 -15.46 -12.07 11.66
N ILE A 115 -15.86 -10.81 11.87
CA ILE A 115 -15.44 -9.68 11.02
C ILE A 115 -13.92 -9.51 11.07
N SER A 116 -13.32 -9.55 12.26
CA SER A 116 -11.87 -9.41 12.41
C SER A 116 -11.11 -10.47 11.59
N ARG A 117 -11.56 -11.73 11.63
CA ARG A 117 -10.96 -12.81 10.83
C ARG A 117 -11.23 -12.62 9.32
N LEU A 118 -12.43 -12.20 8.94
CA LEU A 118 -12.75 -11.92 7.56
C LEU A 118 -11.81 -10.85 6.98
N VAL A 119 -11.60 -9.76 7.71
CA VAL A 119 -10.70 -8.68 7.31
C VAL A 119 -9.24 -9.16 7.18
N GLU A 120 -8.80 -10.14 7.98
CA GLU A 120 -7.47 -10.75 7.86
C GLU A 120 -7.25 -11.52 6.54
N THR A 121 -8.33 -12.01 5.93
CA THR A 121 -8.24 -12.73 4.66
C THR A 121 -8.21 -11.81 3.45
N PHE A 122 -8.49 -10.52 3.63
CA PHE A 122 -8.47 -9.53 2.56
C PHE A 122 -7.03 -9.17 2.18
N ASN A 123 -6.71 -9.25 0.89
CA ASN A 123 -5.35 -8.93 0.41
C ASN A 123 -5.28 -7.60 -0.36
N ASN A 124 -6.29 -7.30 -1.17
CA ASN A 124 -6.37 -6.09 -1.98
C ASN A 124 -7.79 -5.53 -1.99
N ASP A 125 -8.63 -6.06 -1.12
CA ASP A 125 -10.03 -5.67 -1.02
C ASP A 125 -10.16 -4.38 -0.20
N LYS A 126 -11.22 -3.63 -0.43
CA LYS A 126 -11.58 -2.50 0.42
C LYS A 126 -12.72 -2.89 1.33
N VAL A 127 -12.68 -2.41 2.55
CA VAL A 127 -13.72 -2.65 3.56
C VAL A 127 -14.30 -1.34 4.05
N ALA A 128 -15.62 -1.31 4.22
CA ALA A 128 -16.33 -0.28 4.99
C ALA A 128 -17.10 -0.96 6.11
N MET A 129 -17.39 -0.23 7.17
CA MET A 129 -18.12 -0.74 8.30
C MET A 129 -19.29 0.16 8.64
N ILE A 130 -20.47 -0.40 8.68
CA ILE A 130 -21.72 0.23 9.07
C ILE A 130 -22.22 -0.49 10.31
N VAL A 131 -22.66 0.26 11.29
CA VAL A 131 -23.37 -0.25 12.44
C VAL A 131 -24.83 0.19 12.36
N PHE A 132 -25.76 -0.67 12.76
CA PHE A 132 -27.17 -0.32 12.75
C PHE A 132 -27.94 -0.95 13.90
N ALA A 133 -29.00 -0.28 14.29
CA ALA A 133 -30.07 -0.70 15.17
C ALA A 133 -31.38 -0.07 14.65
N GLY A 134 -32.05 0.79 15.37
CA GLY A 134 -33.18 1.57 14.84
C GLY A 134 -32.79 2.61 13.79
N GLU A 135 -31.50 2.90 13.65
CA GLU A 135 -30.89 3.75 12.63
C GLU A 135 -29.56 3.14 12.17
N ALA A 136 -29.06 3.54 11.00
CA ALA A 136 -27.79 3.06 10.46
C ALA A 136 -26.76 4.18 10.35
N PHE A 137 -25.50 3.91 10.75
CA PHE A 137 -24.38 4.86 10.73
C PHE A 137 -23.12 4.25 10.14
N THR A 138 -22.35 5.05 9.40
CA THR A 138 -21.05 4.64 8.91
C THR A 138 -20.01 4.78 10.01
N GLN A 139 -19.52 3.65 10.51
CA GLN A 139 -18.46 3.60 11.52
C GLN A 139 -17.08 3.75 10.90
N LEU A 140 -16.88 3.17 9.72
CA LEU A 140 -15.65 3.27 8.94
C LEU A 140 -16.00 3.44 7.46
N PRO A 141 -15.59 4.56 6.83
CA PRO A 141 -15.69 4.72 5.39
C PRO A 141 -14.85 3.67 4.65
N ILE A 142 -15.13 3.48 3.36
CA ILE A 142 -14.44 2.47 2.56
C ILE A 142 -12.92 2.75 2.51
N THR A 143 -12.14 1.76 2.90
CA THR A 143 -10.68 1.85 3.03
C THR A 143 -10.00 0.50 2.79
N SER A 144 -8.71 0.53 2.49
CA SER A 144 -7.81 -0.63 2.49
C SER A 144 -6.95 -0.72 3.76
N ASP A 145 -7.19 0.13 4.74
CA ASP A 145 -6.50 0.10 6.04
C ASP A 145 -7.20 -0.87 7.00
N TYR A 146 -6.74 -2.11 6.98
CA TYR A 146 -7.29 -3.18 7.82
C TYR A 146 -6.95 -3.02 9.31
N ILE A 147 -5.89 -2.29 9.63
CA ILE A 147 -5.51 -2.01 11.03
C ILE A 147 -6.55 -1.11 11.65
N SER A 148 -6.86 0.01 10.98
CA SER A 148 -7.92 0.91 11.39
C SER A 148 -9.29 0.20 11.45
N ALA A 149 -9.60 -0.68 10.48
CA ALA A 149 -10.83 -1.44 10.49
C ALA A 149 -10.99 -2.29 11.76
N LYS A 150 -9.93 -2.98 12.20
CA LYS A 150 -9.94 -3.75 13.46
C LYS A 150 -10.06 -2.87 14.69
N MET A 151 -9.35 -1.75 14.73
CA MET A 151 -9.45 -0.81 15.85
C MET A 151 -10.87 -0.27 16.01
N PHE A 152 -11.52 0.16 14.92
CA PHE A 152 -12.90 0.63 14.97
C PHE A 152 -13.87 -0.49 15.38
N LEU A 153 -13.65 -1.72 14.93
CA LEU A 153 -14.45 -2.87 15.29
C LEU A 153 -14.48 -3.11 16.81
N GLU A 154 -13.35 -2.95 17.49
CA GLU A 154 -13.26 -3.13 18.95
C GLU A 154 -14.07 -2.09 19.73
N THR A 155 -14.21 -0.87 19.19
CA THR A 155 -14.96 0.20 19.84
C THR A 155 -16.48 0.05 19.73
N ILE A 156 -16.96 -0.85 18.87
CA ILE A 156 -18.39 -1.06 18.61
C ILE A 156 -19.06 -1.65 19.87
N ASN A 157 -20.12 -1.01 20.28
CA ASN A 157 -20.98 -1.45 21.37
C ASN A 157 -22.43 -0.94 21.13
N PRO A 158 -23.47 -1.52 21.75
CA PRO A 158 -24.85 -1.13 21.53
C PRO A 158 -25.18 0.31 21.90
N SER A 159 -24.40 0.94 22.78
CA SER A 159 -24.63 2.33 23.22
C SER A 159 -24.28 3.39 22.16
N LEU A 160 -23.63 3.00 21.05
CA LEU A 160 -23.35 3.89 19.93
C LEU A 160 -24.62 4.40 19.24
N ILE A 161 -25.73 3.64 19.31
CA ILE A 161 -27.00 4.03 18.73
C ILE A 161 -28.05 4.12 19.84
N SER A 162 -28.60 5.31 20.04
CA SER A 162 -29.58 5.56 21.06
C SER A 162 -30.97 5.01 20.68
N THR A 163 -31.29 5.04 19.39
CA THR A 163 -32.59 4.56 18.86
C THR A 163 -32.55 3.04 18.76
N GLN A 164 -33.33 2.40 19.60
CA GLN A 164 -33.44 0.94 19.59
C GLN A 164 -34.44 0.49 18.51
N GLY A 165 -34.25 -0.71 18.00
CA GLY A 165 -34.96 -1.28 16.87
C GLY A 165 -34.00 -1.98 15.94
N THR A 166 -34.46 -2.37 14.74
CA THR A 166 -33.60 -2.98 13.72
C THR A 166 -34.06 -2.52 12.35
N ASP A 167 -33.38 -1.53 11.77
CA ASP A 167 -33.60 -1.02 10.41
C ASP A 167 -32.61 -1.63 9.43
N ILE A 168 -32.90 -2.85 8.97
CA ILE A 168 -32.08 -3.56 7.98
C ILE A 168 -32.12 -2.83 6.63
N ALA A 169 -33.29 -2.30 6.24
CA ALA A 169 -33.43 -1.58 4.98
C ALA A 169 -32.54 -0.33 4.93
N GLY A 170 -32.55 0.45 6.00
CA GLY A 170 -31.66 1.62 6.16
C GLY A 170 -30.18 1.25 6.08
N ALA A 171 -29.79 0.15 6.73
CA ALA A 171 -28.40 -0.35 6.68
C ALA A 171 -27.97 -0.74 5.25
N ILE A 172 -28.81 -1.47 4.51
CA ILE A 172 -28.53 -1.83 3.10
C ILE A 172 -28.45 -0.57 2.22
N ASN A 173 -29.39 0.38 2.39
CA ASN A 173 -29.40 1.61 1.62
C ASN A 173 -28.18 2.49 1.92
N LEU A 174 -27.73 2.56 3.17
CA LEU A 174 -26.50 3.26 3.55
C LEU A 174 -25.27 2.56 2.96
N ALA A 175 -25.23 1.23 3.01
CA ALA A 175 -24.17 0.45 2.39
C ALA A 175 -24.05 0.72 0.88
N MET A 176 -25.16 0.81 0.18
CA MET A 176 -25.19 1.16 -1.25
C MET A 176 -24.59 2.54 -1.56
N LYS A 177 -24.69 3.49 -0.63
CA LYS A 177 -24.11 4.84 -0.77
C LYS A 177 -22.62 4.89 -0.41
N SER A 178 -22.12 3.87 0.27
CA SER A 178 -20.72 3.84 0.77
C SER A 178 -19.73 3.31 -0.27
N PHE A 179 -20.17 2.71 -1.35
CA PHE A 179 -19.29 2.22 -2.43
C PHE A 179 -18.68 3.36 -3.21
N THR A 180 -17.48 3.11 -3.76
CA THR A 180 -16.85 4.09 -4.65
C THR A 180 -17.57 4.13 -6.02
N PRO A 181 -17.48 5.25 -6.76
CA PRO A 181 -18.14 5.36 -8.07
C PRO A 181 -17.46 4.52 -9.18
N ASN A 182 -16.42 3.75 -8.86
CA ASN A 182 -15.67 2.96 -9.84
C ASN A 182 -16.55 1.84 -10.44
N GLU A 183 -16.69 1.84 -11.77
CA GLU A 183 -17.39 0.78 -12.50
C GLU A 183 -16.49 -0.46 -12.65
N GLY A 184 -17.10 -1.64 -12.60
CA GLY A 184 -16.42 -2.92 -12.82
C GLY A 184 -15.81 -3.57 -11.57
N VAL A 185 -15.80 -2.90 -10.42
CA VAL A 185 -15.35 -3.47 -9.14
C VAL A 185 -16.43 -4.40 -8.59
N GLY A 186 -16.06 -5.60 -8.15
CA GLY A 186 -16.96 -6.50 -7.43
C GLY A 186 -17.41 -5.86 -6.12
N ARG A 187 -18.73 -5.85 -5.86
CA ARG A 187 -19.32 -5.22 -4.67
C ARG A 187 -20.13 -6.21 -3.86
N ALA A 188 -19.89 -6.22 -2.56
CA ALA A 188 -20.60 -7.06 -1.62
C ALA A 188 -21.07 -6.26 -0.39
N ILE A 189 -22.26 -6.56 0.09
CA ILE A 189 -22.74 -6.19 1.41
C ILE A 189 -22.77 -7.46 2.24
N VAL A 190 -22.13 -7.44 3.41
CA VAL A 190 -22.16 -8.51 4.40
C VAL A 190 -23.02 -8.03 5.55
N LEU A 191 -24.25 -8.47 5.60
CA LEU A 191 -25.21 -8.16 6.66
C LEU A 191 -25.08 -9.18 7.78
N ILE A 192 -24.85 -8.73 9.00
CA ILE A 192 -24.72 -9.58 10.19
C ILE A 192 -25.81 -9.16 11.18
N THR A 193 -26.80 -10.02 11.38
CA THR A 193 -27.99 -9.72 12.16
C THR A 193 -28.63 -11.02 12.71
N ASP A 194 -29.53 -10.89 13.66
CA ASP A 194 -30.42 -11.99 14.06
C ASP A 194 -31.74 -12.02 13.25
N GLY A 195 -31.90 -11.09 12.30
CA GLY A 195 -33.05 -11.05 11.40
C GLY A 195 -34.34 -10.55 12.05
N GLU A 196 -34.34 -10.06 13.27
CA GLU A 196 -35.47 -9.35 13.83
C GLU A 196 -35.59 -7.98 13.14
N ASN A 197 -36.51 -7.85 12.19
CA ASN A 197 -36.72 -6.60 11.44
C ASN A 197 -38.01 -5.93 11.92
N HIS A 198 -37.87 -4.72 12.42
CA HIS A 198 -38.97 -3.96 13.00
C HIS A 198 -39.59 -2.94 12.02
N GLU A 199 -38.78 -2.47 11.03
CA GLU A 199 -39.17 -1.37 10.13
C GLU A 199 -39.69 -1.87 8.76
N GLY A 200 -39.45 -3.13 8.39
CA GLY A 200 -39.82 -3.68 7.07
C GLY A 200 -38.90 -3.22 5.94
N GLY A 201 -39.23 -3.59 4.69
CA GLY A 201 -38.51 -3.12 3.50
C GLY A 201 -37.11 -3.73 3.25
N ALA A 202 -36.67 -4.68 4.07
CA ALA A 202 -35.31 -5.25 3.96
C ALA A 202 -35.13 -6.09 2.70
N VAL A 203 -36.15 -6.84 2.31
CA VAL A 203 -36.14 -7.69 1.09
C VAL A 203 -36.10 -6.81 -0.16
N GLU A 204 -36.88 -5.74 -0.19
CA GLU A 204 -36.93 -4.77 -1.28
C GLU A 204 -35.60 -4.06 -1.43
N ALA A 205 -34.99 -3.63 -0.32
CA ALA A 205 -33.65 -2.99 -0.31
C ALA A 205 -32.57 -3.95 -0.85
N ALA A 206 -32.59 -5.22 -0.47
CA ALA A 206 -31.67 -6.22 -0.99
C ALA A 206 -31.89 -6.48 -2.50
N GLN A 207 -33.14 -6.48 -2.97
CA GLN A 207 -33.46 -6.62 -4.39
C GLN A 207 -32.96 -5.42 -5.21
N GLU A 208 -33.07 -4.20 -4.68
CA GLU A 208 -32.54 -2.99 -5.30
C GLU A 208 -31.00 -3.03 -5.37
N ALA A 209 -30.33 -3.52 -4.33
CA ALA A 209 -28.88 -3.73 -4.33
C ALA A 209 -28.48 -4.73 -5.44
N ALA A 210 -29.18 -5.86 -5.54
CA ALA A 210 -28.92 -6.86 -6.58
C ALA A 210 -29.11 -6.32 -8.00
N LYS A 211 -30.14 -5.48 -8.26
CA LYS A 211 -30.35 -4.80 -9.56
C LYS A 211 -29.18 -3.90 -9.94
N LYS A 212 -28.47 -3.33 -8.95
CA LYS A 212 -27.27 -2.50 -9.15
C LYS A 212 -25.96 -3.32 -9.16
N GLY A 213 -26.05 -4.65 -9.23
CA GLY A 213 -24.89 -5.53 -9.30
C GLY A 213 -24.17 -5.76 -7.97
N VAL A 214 -24.76 -5.38 -6.84
CA VAL A 214 -24.24 -5.61 -5.50
C VAL A 214 -24.84 -6.89 -4.91
N ARG A 215 -24.01 -7.80 -4.42
CA ARG A 215 -24.49 -9.02 -3.74
C ARG A 215 -24.65 -8.77 -2.25
N VAL A 216 -25.76 -9.28 -1.68
CA VAL A 216 -26.04 -9.16 -0.25
C VAL A 216 -25.91 -10.53 0.41
N PHE A 217 -24.84 -10.71 1.17
CA PHE A 217 -24.61 -11.92 1.97
C PHE A 217 -25.16 -11.70 3.37
N VAL A 218 -25.88 -12.67 3.91
CA VAL A 218 -26.50 -12.56 5.23
C VAL A 218 -25.92 -13.61 6.17
N LEU A 219 -25.36 -13.15 7.26
CA LEU A 219 -24.88 -13.96 8.36
C LEU A 219 -25.87 -13.87 9.51
N GLY A 220 -26.67 -14.91 9.69
CA GLY A 220 -27.63 -14.99 10.78
C GLY A 220 -26.97 -15.44 12.07
N VAL A 221 -27.07 -14.63 13.13
CA VAL A 221 -26.42 -14.89 14.40
C VAL A 221 -27.44 -15.16 15.49
N GLY A 222 -27.34 -16.33 16.12
CA GLY A 222 -28.22 -16.73 17.20
C GLY A 222 -28.85 -18.11 17.02
N SER A 223 -29.75 -18.46 17.97
CA SER A 223 -30.53 -19.69 17.94
C SER A 223 -32.00 -19.40 17.59
N PRO A 224 -32.64 -20.24 16.76
CA PRO A 224 -34.11 -20.20 16.56
C PRO A 224 -34.89 -20.52 17.85
N ASP A 225 -34.28 -21.27 18.78
CA ASP A 225 -34.91 -21.60 20.06
C ASP A 225 -35.11 -20.38 20.96
N GLY A 226 -34.25 -19.36 20.75
CA GLY A 226 -34.27 -18.11 21.46
C GLY A 226 -33.41 -18.09 22.72
N ALA A 227 -33.05 -16.88 23.15
CA ALA A 227 -32.29 -16.64 24.36
C ALA A 227 -32.71 -15.33 25.05
N PRO A 228 -32.62 -15.25 26.37
CA PRO A 228 -32.90 -14.02 27.07
C PRO A 228 -31.78 -12.98 26.85
N ILE A 229 -32.17 -11.71 26.83
CA ILE A 229 -31.23 -10.59 26.68
C ILE A 229 -30.69 -10.20 28.04
N PRO A 230 -29.37 -10.23 28.28
CA PRO A 230 -28.77 -9.77 29.55
C PRO A 230 -29.00 -8.27 29.75
N ALA A 231 -29.23 -7.87 31.00
CA ALA A 231 -29.23 -6.48 31.39
C ALA A 231 -27.81 -6.02 31.72
N GLU A 232 -27.38 -4.88 31.18
CA GLU A 232 -26.00 -4.38 31.36
C GLU A 232 -25.67 -4.17 32.83
N GLY A 233 -24.50 -4.66 33.27
CA GLY A 233 -23.98 -4.45 34.63
C GLY A 233 -24.63 -5.29 35.73
N THR A 234 -25.55 -6.20 35.39
CA THR A 234 -26.22 -7.08 36.33
C THR A 234 -26.25 -8.51 35.83
N ASN A 235 -26.48 -9.47 36.73
CA ASN A 235 -26.75 -10.88 36.37
C ASN A 235 -28.23 -11.12 36.03
N GLU A 236 -29.00 -10.06 35.78
CA GLU A 236 -30.42 -10.17 35.44
C GLU A 236 -30.65 -10.11 33.93
N PHE A 237 -31.86 -10.46 33.55
CA PHE A 237 -32.30 -10.35 32.13
C PHE A 237 -33.21 -9.15 31.97
N ARG A 238 -33.18 -8.56 30.77
CA ARG A 238 -34.09 -7.47 30.41
C ARG A 238 -35.54 -7.93 30.50
N ARG A 239 -36.41 -7.06 31.01
CA ARG A 239 -37.83 -7.32 31.15
C ARG A 239 -38.63 -6.31 30.32
N ASP A 240 -39.79 -6.76 29.86
CA ASP A 240 -40.78 -5.90 29.21
C ASP A 240 -41.53 -5.03 30.24
N LYS A 241 -42.46 -4.24 29.76
CA LYS A 241 -43.30 -3.36 30.63
C LYS A 241 -44.18 -4.14 31.62
N ASP A 242 -44.42 -5.41 31.30
CA ASP A 242 -45.28 -6.33 32.09
C ASP A 242 -44.43 -7.17 33.07
N GLY A 243 -43.10 -7.01 33.05
CA GLY A 243 -42.15 -7.71 33.92
C GLY A 243 -41.69 -9.06 33.40
N ASN A 244 -42.07 -9.48 32.20
CA ASN A 244 -41.65 -10.74 31.59
C ASN A 244 -40.23 -10.59 31.01
N VAL A 245 -39.46 -11.68 31.05
CA VAL A 245 -38.12 -11.69 30.47
C VAL A 245 -38.22 -11.61 28.92
N ILE A 246 -37.50 -10.67 28.33
CA ILE A 246 -37.46 -10.51 26.87
C ILE A 246 -36.59 -11.61 26.28
N VAL A 247 -37.16 -12.44 25.40
CA VAL A 247 -36.48 -13.51 24.68
C VAL A 247 -36.40 -13.13 23.20
N THR A 248 -35.18 -13.09 22.65
CA THR A 248 -34.90 -12.84 21.23
C THR A 248 -34.60 -14.14 20.51
N ARG A 249 -34.98 -14.26 19.24
CA ARG A 249 -34.76 -15.44 18.40
C ARG A 249 -34.19 -15.09 17.05
N LEU A 250 -33.34 -15.96 16.53
CA LEU A 250 -32.87 -15.80 15.15
C LEU A 250 -34.07 -16.05 14.18
N ASN A 251 -34.38 -15.05 13.35
CA ASN A 251 -35.35 -15.18 12.27
C ASN A 251 -34.63 -15.64 11.00
N GLU A 252 -34.39 -16.94 10.90
CA GLU A 252 -33.68 -17.53 9.75
C GLU A 252 -34.45 -17.32 8.42
N GLN A 253 -35.78 -17.35 8.45
CA GLN A 253 -36.57 -17.15 7.26
C GLN A 253 -36.35 -15.78 6.64
N MET A 254 -36.42 -14.73 7.44
CA MET A 254 -36.15 -13.36 6.98
C MET A 254 -34.71 -13.20 6.44
N CYS A 255 -33.73 -13.77 7.13
CA CYS A 255 -32.33 -13.75 6.68
C CYS A 255 -32.16 -14.45 5.32
N GLN A 256 -32.84 -15.60 5.10
CA GLN A 256 -32.81 -16.32 3.83
C GLN A 256 -33.50 -15.53 2.71
N GLU A 257 -34.63 -14.90 2.99
CA GLU A 257 -35.35 -14.08 2.01
C GLU A 257 -34.50 -12.88 1.57
N ILE A 258 -33.86 -12.18 2.50
CA ILE A 258 -32.94 -11.06 2.20
C ILE A 258 -31.77 -11.54 1.34
N ALA A 259 -31.08 -12.62 1.75
CA ALA A 259 -29.95 -13.16 1.00
C ALA A 259 -30.32 -13.57 -0.42
N LYS A 260 -31.49 -14.25 -0.59
CA LYS A 260 -32.02 -14.65 -1.89
C LYS A 260 -32.37 -13.46 -2.77
N ALA A 261 -33.01 -12.42 -2.21
CA ALA A 261 -33.34 -11.18 -2.92
C ALA A 261 -32.11 -10.43 -3.35
N GLY A 262 -31.01 -10.45 -2.52
CA GLY A 262 -29.74 -9.84 -2.76
C GLY A 262 -28.76 -10.63 -3.65
N ASN A 263 -29.18 -11.72 -4.31
CA ASN A 263 -28.33 -12.62 -5.10
C ASN A 263 -27.08 -13.12 -4.34
N GLY A 264 -27.20 -13.25 -3.02
CA GLY A 264 -26.14 -13.73 -2.14
C GLY A 264 -26.48 -15.07 -1.50
N ILE A 265 -25.80 -15.38 -0.41
CA ILE A 265 -26.05 -16.57 0.40
C ILE A 265 -26.40 -16.19 1.83
N TYR A 266 -27.23 -17.03 2.46
CA TYR A 266 -27.43 -17.04 3.90
C TYR A 266 -26.51 -18.07 4.54
N VAL A 267 -25.84 -17.69 5.62
CA VAL A 267 -25.05 -18.62 6.44
C VAL A 267 -25.35 -18.37 7.91
N ARG A 268 -25.70 -19.43 8.61
CA ARG A 268 -25.87 -19.35 10.08
C ARG A 268 -24.49 -19.33 10.76
N VAL A 269 -24.31 -18.37 11.65
CA VAL A 269 -23.10 -18.28 12.47
C VAL A 269 -23.27 -19.18 13.67
N ASP A 270 -22.47 -20.23 13.70
CA ASP A 270 -22.34 -21.17 14.81
C ASP A 270 -20.97 -20.97 15.53
N ASN A 271 -20.62 -21.89 16.41
CA ASN A 271 -19.33 -21.88 17.09
C ASN A 271 -18.17 -22.39 16.22
N THR A 272 -18.45 -22.83 14.99
CA THR A 272 -17.43 -23.28 14.01
C THR A 272 -16.96 -22.10 13.13
N ASN A 273 -15.99 -22.35 12.25
CA ASN A 273 -15.50 -21.37 11.28
C ASN A 273 -16.16 -21.56 9.89
N ASN A 274 -17.31 -22.26 9.82
CA ASN A 274 -17.96 -22.57 8.55
C ASN A 274 -18.49 -21.30 7.86
N ALA A 275 -19.07 -20.38 8.64
CA ALA A 275 -19.59 -19.12 8.12
C ALA A 275 -18.50 -18.27 7.44
N GLU A 276 -17.34 -18.16 8.05
CA GLU A 276 -16.19 -17.44 7.49
C GLU A 276 -15.73 -18.06 6.16
N ARG A 277 -15.55 -19.40 6.13
CA ARG A 277 -15.11 -20.12 4.91
C ARG A 277 -16.11 -19.98 3.77
N ALA A 278 -17.42 -20.15 4.06
CA ALA A 278 -18.47 -20.01 3.06
C ALA A 278 -18.52 -18.61 2.48
N LEU A 279 -18.44 -17.58 3.34
CA LEU A 279 -18.45 -16.19 2.92
C LEU A 279 -17.24 -15.84 2.07
N ASN A 280 -16.03 -16.22 2.50
CA ASN A 280 -14.78 -15.99 1.75
C ASN A 280 -14.81 -16.66 0.37
N ALA A 281 -15.35 -17.88 0.29
CA ALA A 281 -15.51 -18.58 -0.99
C ALA A 281 -16.43 -17.81 -1.95
N GLU A 282 -17.49 -17.18 -1.47
CA GLU A 282 -18.41 -16.41 -2.31
C GLU A 282 -17.84 -15.03 -2.67
N ILE A 283 -17.19 -14.32 -1.74
CA ILE A 283 -16.52 -13.04 -2.03
C ILE A 283 -15.43 -13.22 -3.08
N SER A 284 -14.66 -14.31 -2.99
CA SER A 284 -13.60 -14.61 -3.98
C SER A 284 -14.09 -14.88 -5.39
N LYS A 285 -15.38 -15.23 -5.57
CA LYS A 285 -16.02 -15.41 -6.88
C LYS A 285 -16.48 -14.08 -7.51
N LEU A 286 -16.49 -12.99 -6.74
CA LEU A 286 -16.86 -11.69 -7.27
C LEU A 286 -15.83 -11.23 -8.30
N ALA A 287 -16.30 -10.50 -9.30
CA ALA A 287 -15.43 -9.90 -10.29
C ALA A 287 -14.48 -8.94 -9.61
N LYS A 288 -13.18 -9.19 -9.77
CA LYS A 288 -12.10 -8.32 -9.30
C LYS A 288 -11.76 -7.34 -10.40
N ALA A 289 -11.97 -6.07 -10.16
CA ALA A 289 -11.55 -5.03 -11.08
C ALA A 289 -10.15 -4.54 -10.76
N ASP A 290 -9.50 -3.99 -11.78
CA ASP A 290 -8.22 -3.31 -11.62
C ASP A 290 -8.43 -2.04 -10.79
N VAL A 291 -8.02 -2.05 -9.55
CA VAL A 291 -7.99 -0.84 -8.72
C VAL A 291 -6.65 -0.15 -8.96
N GLU A 292 -6.69 0.97 -9.69
CA GLU A 292 -5.50 1.82 -9.85
C GLU A 292 -5.16 2.47 -8.51
N THR A 293 -4.12 1.97 -7.87
CA THR A 293 -3.55 2.61 -6.69
C THR A 293 -2.27 3.31 -7.11
N GLN A 294 -2.22 4.63 -7.03
CA GLN A 294 -0.98 5.38 -7.19
C GLN A 294 -0.11 5.12 -5.96
N VAL A 295 0.89 4.29 -6.13
CA VAL A 295 1.93 4.09 -5.13
C VAL A 295 3.08 5.01 -5.51
N PHE A 296 3.47 5.90 -4.61
CA PHE A 296 4.73 6.63 -4.75
C PHE A 296 5.86 5.62 -4.56
N THR A 297 6.39 5.11 -5.68
CA THR A 297 7.60 4.31 -5.66
C THR A 297 8.81 5.20 -5.48
N GLU A 298 9.86 4.61 -4.95
CA GLU A 298 11.14 5.22 -4.66
C GLU A 298 11.66 6.07 -5.83
N PHE A 299 12.40 7.13 -5.50
CA PHE A 299 13.01 8.03 -6.47
C PHE A 299 13.87 7.27 -7.49
N ASP A 300 13.78 7.67 -8.75
CA ASP A 300 14.58 7.08 -9.83
C ASP A 300 16.06 7.44 -9.64
N GLU A 301 16.89 6.45 -9.35
CA GLU A 301 18.33 6.62 -9.14
C GLU A 301 19.03 6.75 -10.49
N GLN A 302 19.59 7.91 -10.79
CA GLN A 302 20.29 8.21 -12.05
C GLN A 302 21.80 7.89 -12.01
N PHE A 303 22.25 7.04 -11.08
CA PHE A 303 23.67 6.70 -10.97
C PHE A 303 24.24 5.97 -12.19
N GLN A 304 23.40 5.27 -12.96
CA GLN A 304 23.83 4.48 -14.14
C GLN A 304 24.44 5.35 -15.22
N VAL A 305 23.87 6.54 -15.49
CA VAL A 305 24.38 7.46 -16.50
C VAL A 305 25.77 7.95 -16.11
N LEU A 306 25.96 8.31 -14.82
CA LEU A 306 27.25 8.74 -14.29
C LEU A 306 28.28 7.62 -14.31
N ALA A 307 27.87 6.39 -14.03
CA ALA A 307 28.74 5.20 -14.09
C ALA A 307 29.25 4.95 -15.52
N TRP A 308 28.38 5.02 -16.53
CA TRP A 308 28.79 4.87 -17.93
C TRP A 308 29.74 5.99 -18.37
N LEU A 309 29.50 7.25 -17.98
CA LEU A 309 30.40 8.35 -18.28
C LEU A 309 31.78 8.16 -17.63
N ALA A 310 31.83 7.76 -16.36
CA ALA A 310 33.07 7.47 -15.67
C ALA A 310 33.84 6.34 -16.35
N LEU A 311 33.14 5.26 -16.76
CA LEU A 311 33.75 4.13 -17.47
C LEU A 311 34.35 4.56 -18.82
N ILE A 312 33.65 5.38 -19.60
CA ILE A 312 34.13 5.91 -20.89
C ILE A 312 35.38 6.77 -20.68
N LEU A 313 35.39 7.63 -19.67
CA LEU A 313 36.56 8.47 -19.35
C LEU A 313 37.76 7.63 -18.95
N LEU A 314 37.60 6.59 -18.14
CA LEU A 314 38.65 5.65 -17.76
C LEU A 314 39.16 4.83 -18.94
N ALA A 315 38.26 4.38 -19.81
CA ALA A 315 38.65 3.66 -21.04
C ALA A 315 39.47 4.57 -21.98
N ALA A 316 39.06 5.84 -22.11
CA ALA A 316 39.82 6.84 -22.89
C ALA A 316 41.20 7.09 -22.28
N ASP A 317 41.31 7.17 -20.93
CA ASP A 317 42.60 7.30 -20.24
C ASP A 317 43.53 6.09 -20.53
N LEU A 318 42.97 4.89 -20.51
CA LEU A 318 43.72 3.65 -20.77
C LEU A 318 44.23 3.58 -22.22
N MET A 319 43.48 4.14 -23.17
CA MET A 319 43.88 4.22 -24.58
C MET A 319 44.95 5.29 -24.85
N LEU A 320 45.06 6.30 -23.98
CA LEU A 320 46.07 7.37 -24.04
C LEU A 320 47.38 6.91 -23.39
N LEU A 321 48.30 6.38 -24.17
CA LEU A 321 49.66 6.07 -23.72
C LEU A 321 50.50 7.35 -23.60
N GLU A 322 51.36 7.44 -22.58
CA GLU A 322 52.27 8.59 -22.37
C GLU A 322 53.27 8.76 -23.52
N ARG A 323 53.66 7.64 -24.20
CA ARG A 323 54.50 7.63 -25.38
C ARG A 323 53.66 7.61 -26.64
N LYS A 324 54.20 8.09 -27.77
CA LYS A 324 53.53 8.03 -29.08
C LYS A 324 53.21 6.60 -29.40
N ASN A 325 51.94 6.26 -29.44
CA ASN A 325 51.45 4.89 -29.70
C ASN A 325 51.74 4.54 -31.17
N PRO A 326 52.43 3.43 -31.48
CA PRO A 326 52.69 3.03 -32.85
C PRO A 326 51.40 2.73 -33.67
N LEU A 327 50.31 2.35 -33.01
CA LEU A 327 49.01 2.07 -33.64
C LEU A 327 48.30 3.34 -34.18
N PHE A 328 48.57 4.50 -33.60
CA PHE A 328 47.94 5.76 -34.01
C PHE A 328 48.91 6.77 -34.64
N LYS A 329 50.02 6.28 -35.20
CA LYS A 329 51.08 7.08 -35.83
C LYS A 329 50.59 7.98 -36.96
N ASN A 330 49.45 7.60 -37.58
CA ASN A 330 48.86 8.31 -38.73
C ASN A 330 47.75 9.30 -38.34
N ILE A 331 47.29 9.33 -37.07
CA ILE A 331 46.24 10.24 -36.63
C ILE A 331 46.91 11.43 -35.92
N LYS A 332 47.04 12.55 -36.61
CA LYS A 332 47.49 13.82 -36.01
C LYS A 332 46.33 14.49 -35.27
N LEU A 333 46.10 14.10 -34.01
CA LEU A 333 45.07 14.68 -33.15
C LEU A 333 45.40 16.10 -32.65
N PHE A 334 46.69 16.49 -32.71
CA PHE A 334 47.15 17.82 -32.33
C PHE A 334 48.07 18.39 -33.41
N LYS A 335 47.68 19.50 -34.07
CA LYS A 335 48.57 20.28 -34.93
C LYS A 335 49.68 20.86 -34.06
N GLN A 336 50.92 20.57 -34.39
CA GLN A 336 52.08 21.36 -33.90
C GLN A 336 52.04 22.69 -34.67
N ASN A 337 51.81 23.80 -33.97
CA ASN A 337 52.27 25.13 -34.36
C ASN A 337 53.62 25.34 -33.66
#